data_d705733d660574b19c08ed78730b6a6c
#
_entry.id   d705733d660574b19c08ed78730b6a6c
#
_cell.length_a   1.000
_cell.length_b   1.000
_cell.length_c   1.000
_cell.angle_alpha   90.00
_cell.angle_beta   90.00
_cell.angle_gamma   90.00
#
_symmetry.space_group_name_H-M   'P 1'
#
loop_
_entity.id
_entity.type
_entity.pdbx_description
1 polymer ?
#
loop_
_entity_poly.entity_id
_entity_poly.type
_entity_poly.pdbx_seq_one_letter_code
_entity_poly.pdbx_strand_id
1 'polypeptide(L)'
;MLTGNREFNEIYEKYKNLVLKAAYIYSGDYEASEDITQDTFLKLYIGYDKLKKDNIPSWLYTTAKNAALNLKKKQKREILDCDRDEEERTADEPAVESAEEEFLKNFSEDEARKLHRRIVEDMREHNPRWYDAMILVYYMELPQAKAAEMMGLRVQSLHAMLHRMKKWIRKKYGVEYEEMKKER
;
A
#
# COMPACT_ATOMS: atom_id res chain seq x y z
N MET A 1 -9.50 -7.27 -19.10
CA MET A 1 -10.93 -7.62 -18.91
C MET A 1 -11.81 -6.55 -19.55
N LEU A 2 -12.02 -6.66 -20.87
CA LEU A 2 -12.88 -5.74 -21.63
C LEU A 2 -14.27 -6.35 -21.75
N THR A 3 -15.29 -5.56 -21.49
CA THR A 3 -16.71 -5.96 -21.58
C THR A 3 -17.38 -5.19 -22.72
N GLY A 4 -18.64 -5.54 -23.04
CA GLY A 4 -19.46 -4.74 -23.96
C GLY A 4 -19.85 -3.35 -23.41
N ASN A 5 -19.61 -3.10 -22.13
CA ASN A 5 -19.93 -1.83 -21.47
C ASN A 5 -18.75 -0.84 -21.63
N ARG A 6 -18.91 0.17 -22.49
CA ARG A 6 -17.88 1.17 -22.78
C ARG A 6 -17.44 1.94 -21.52
N GLU A 7 -18.37 2.35 -20.69
CA GLU A 7 -18.10 3.12 -19.48
C GLU A 7 -17.27 2.31 -18.47
N PHE A 8 -17.59 1.03 -18.29
CA PHE A 8 -16.81 0.13 -17.45
C PHE A 8 -15.38 -0.03 -17.99
N ASN A 9 -15.23 -0.18 -19.30
CA ASN A 9 -13.91 -0.33 -19.91
C ASN A 9 -13.04 0.93 -19.73
N GLU A 10 -13.63 2.12 -19.82
CA GLU A 10 -12.94 3.38 -19.54
C GLU A 10 -12.46 3.45 -18.06
N ILE A 11 -13.29 3.00 -17.13
CA ILE A 11 -12.93 2.91 -15.71
C ILE A 11 -11.81 1.88 -15.49
N TYR A 12 -11.92 0.71 -16.11
CA TYR A 12 -10.90 -0.32 -16.02
C TYR A 12 -9.54 0.21 -16.49
N GLU A 13 -9.46 0.76 -17.71
CA GLU A 13 -8.21 1.31 -18.25
C GLU A 13 -7.63 2.43 -17.38
N LYS A 14 -8.48 3.28 -16.82
CA LYS A 14 -8.07 4.41 -15.98
C LYS A 14 -7.49 3.97 -14.62
N TYR A 15 -8.02 2.90 -14.04
CA TYR A 15 -7.71 2.55 -12.65
C TYR A 15 -6.99 1.22 -12.46
N LYS A 16 -6.79 0.40 -13.53
CA LYS A 16 -6.13 -0.92 -13.42
C LYS A 16 -4.76 -0.84 -12.74
N ASN A 17 -3.93 0.12 -13.14
CA ASN A 17 -2.59 0.29 -12.56
C ASN A 17 -2.62 0.74 -11.08
N LEU A 18 -3.59 1.58 -10.71
CA LEU A 18 -3.77 2.01 -9.32
C LEU A 18 -4.20 0.83 -8.44
N VAL A 19 -5.11 -0.01 -8.92
CA VAL A 19 -5.59 -1.20 -8.22
C VAL A 19 -4.49 -2.23 -8.08
N LEU A 20 -3.74 -2.50 -9.16
CA LEU A 20 -2.61 -3.43 -9.15
C LEU A 20 -1.51 -2.98 -8.19
N LYS A 21 -1.11 -1.70 -8.25
CA LYS A 21 -0.15 -1.15 -7.28
C LYS A 21 -0.63 -1.28 -5.83
N ALA A 22 -1.90 -0.97 -5.55
CA ALA A 22 -2.47 -1.12 -4.22
C ALA A 22 -2.42 -2.59 -3.77
N ALA A 23 -2.87 -3.51 -4.61
CA ALA A 23 -2.83 -4.94 -4.31
C ALA A 23 -1.41 -5.41 -4.00
N TYR A 24 -0.43 -5.02 -4.82
CA TYR A 24 0.98 -5.40 -4.65
C TYR A 24 1.61 -4.85 -3.36
N ILE A 25 1.41 -3.56 -3.07
CA ILE A 25 1.95 -2.93 -1.86
C ILE A 25 1.48 -3.65 -0.58
N TYR A 26 0.23 -4.11 -0.55
CA TYR A 26 -0.34 -4.73 0.63
C TYR A 26 -0.21 -6.26 0.66
N SER A 27 -0.11 -6.95 -0.48
CA SER A 27 0.13 -8.40 -0.54
C SER A 27 1.62 -8.74 -0.47
N GLY A 28 2.47 -7.99 -1.15
CA GLY A 28 3.88 -8.28 -1.37
C GLY A 28 4.13 -9.36 -2.45
N ASP A 29 3.10 -9.75 -3.19
CA ASP A 29 3.14 -10.83 -4.17
C ASP A 29 2.48 -10.36 -5.47
N TYR A 30 3.20 -10.47 -6.60
CA TYR A 30 2.73 -9.96 -7.89
C TYR A 30 1.59 -10.81 -8.46
N GLU A 31 1.69 -12.13 -8.42
CA GLU A 31 0.66 -13.04 -8.94
C GLU A 31 -0.65 -12.86 -8.16
N ALA A 32 -0.57 -12.86 -6.84
CA ALA A 32 -1.72 -12.55 -5.98
C ALA A 32 -2.30 -11.16 -6.27
N SER A 33 -1.47 -10.20 -6.65
CA SER A 33 -1.91 -8.83 -6.96
C SER A 33 -2.72 -8.77 -8.25
N GLU A 34 -2.36 -9.56 -9.25
CA GLU A 34 -3.13 -9.69 -10.49
C GLU A 34 -4.49 -10.32 -10.22
N ASP A 35 -4.55 -11.39 -9.42
CA ASP A 35 -5.81 -12.03 -9.03
C ASP A 35 -6.71 -11.08 -8.23
N ILE A 36 -6.15 -10.37 -7.25
CA ILE A 36 -6.88 -9.36 -6.47
C ILE A 36 -7.40 -8.24 -7.38
N THR A 37 -6.63 -7.85 -8.39
CA THR A 37 -7.04 -6.82 -9.35
C THR A 37 -8.23 -7.31 -10.18
N GLN A 38 -8.15 -8.51 -10.72
CA GLN A 38 -9.24 -9.11 -11.51
C GLN A 38 -10.51 -9.24 -10.65
N ASP A 39 -10.40 -9.79 -9.45
CA ASP A 39 -11.50 -9.93 -8.51
C ASP A 39 -12.13 -8.59 -8.11
N THR A 40 -11.30 -7.56 -7.91
CA THR A 40 -11.77 -6.22 -7.58
C THR A 40 -12.61 -5.63 -8.72
N PHE A 41 -12.16 -5.76 -9.96
CA PHE A 41 -12.93 -5.28 -11.12
C PHE A 41 -14.15 -6.14 -11.42
N LEU A 42 -14.10 -7.45 -11.16
CA LEU A 42 -15.28 -8.31 -11.26
C LEU A 42 -16.36 -7.89 -10.26
N LYS A 43 -15.99 -7.63 -9.01
CA LYS A 43 -16.90 -7.10 -7.98
C LYS A 43 -17.48 -5.74 -8.36
N LEU A 44 -16.65 -4.86 -8.96
CA LEU A 44 -17.15 -3.60 -9.49
C LEU A 44 -18.19 -3.83 -10.59
N TYR A 45 -17.90 -4.72 -11.53
CA TYR A 45 -18.82 -5.02 -12.64
C TYR A 45 -20.18 -5.52 -12.17
N ILE A 46 -20.18 -6.43 -11.21
CA ILE A 46 -21.43 -6.99 -10.62
C ILE A 46 -22.20 -5.94 -9.82
N GLY A 47 -21.49 -5.04 -9.13
CA GLY A 47 -22.08 -4.02 -8.27
C GLY A 47 -22.20 -2.63 -8.88
N TYR A 48 -21.93 -2.50 -10.17
CA TYR A 48 -21.74 -1.19 -10.83
C TYR A 48 -22.91 -0.23 -10.65
N ASP A 49 -24.14 -0.72 -10.82
CA ASP A 49 -25.36 0.09 -10.73
C ASP A 49 -25.67 0.61 -9.32
N LYS A 50 -25.05 0.00 -8.29
CA LYS A 50 -25.26 0.37 -6.89
C LYS A 50 -24.23 1.38 -6.38
N LEU A 51 -23.16 1.63 -7.14
CA LEU A 51 -22.06 2.51 -6.74
C LEU A 51 -22.22 3.90 -7.35
N LYS A 52 -22.06 4.94 -6.52
CA LYS A 52 -21.94 6.30 -7.02
C LYS A 52 -20.61 6.46 -7.76
N LYS A 53 -20.63 7.05 -8.95
CA LYS A 53 -19.44 7.18 -9.83
C LYS A 53 -18.27 7.88 -9.13
N ASP A 54 -18.54 8.89 -8.32
CA ASP A 54 -17.51 9.63 -7.57
C ASP A 54 -16.78 8.77 -6.52
N ASN A 55 -17.40 7.69 -6.07
CA ASN A 55 -16.83 6.80 -5.06
C ASN A 55 -16.03 5.62 -5.66
N ILE A 56 -16.08 5.41 -6.97
CA ILE A 56 -15.44 4.27 -7.63
C ILE A 56 -13.93 4.19 -7.33
N PRO A 57 -13.13 5.25 -7.45
CA PRO A 57 -11.69 5.16 -7.14
C PRO A 57 -11.39 4.76 -5.71
N SER A 58 -12.10 5.37 -4.75
CA SER A 58 -11.96 5.06 -3.33
C SER A 58 -12.38 3.62 -3.02
N TRP A 59 -13.47 3.18 -3.64
CA TRP A 59 -13.98 1.82 -3.47
C TRP A 59 -13.02 0.77 -4.05
N LEU A 60 -12.48 1.00 -5.25
CA LEU A 60 -11.49 0.14 -5.90
C LEU A 60 -10.24 -0.03 -5.03
N TYR A 61 -9.65 1.09 -4.61
CA TYR A 61 -8.48 1.08 -3.74
C TYR A 61 -8.74 0.32 -2.43
N THR A 62 -9.84 0.65 -1.74
CA THR A 62 -10.18 0.03 -0.46
C THR A 62 -10.45 -1.47 -0.61
N THR A 63 -11.12 -1.88 -1.68
CA THR A 63 -11.44 -3.29 -1.97
C THR A 63 -10.16 -4.08 -2.23
N ALA A 64 -9.27 -3.59 -3.09
CA ALA A 64 -7.99 -4.23 -3.37
C ALA A 64 -7.10 -4.33 -2.13
N LYS A 65 -6.94 -3.21 -1.39
CA LYS A 65 -6.21 -3.19 -0.12
C LYS A 65 -6.72 -4.23 0.88
N ASN A 66 -8.05 -4.26 1.09
CA ASN A 66 -8.64 -5.20 2.06
C ASN A 66 -8.48 -6.66 1.61
N ALA A 67 -8.60 -6.94 0.31
CA ALA A 67 -8.35 -8.27 -0.23
C ALA A 67 -6.91 -8.71 0.01
N ALA A 68 -5.93 -7.84 -0.28
CA ALA A 68 -4.51 -8.10 -0.05
C ALA A 68 -4.18 -8.34 1.44
N LEU A 69 -4.72 -7.49 2.34
CA LEU A 69 -4.53 -7.67 3.78
C LEU A 69 -5.16 -8.96 4.32
N ASN A 70 -6.32 -9.37 3.76
CA ASN A 70 -6.96 -10.61 4.14
C ASN A 70 -6.17 -11.84 3.66
N LEU A 71 -5.60 -11.77 2.46
CA LEU A 71 -4.70 -12.81 1.94
C LEU A 71 -3.48 -12.99 2.85
N LYS A 72 -2.80 -11.90 3.20
CA LYS A 72 -1.65 -11.94 4.14
C LYS A 72 -2.02 -12.54 5.50
N LYS A 73 -3.19 -12.20 6.03
CA LYS A 73 -3.67 -12.78 7.30
C LYS A 73 -3.94 -14.27 7.16
N LYS A 74 -4.46 -14.72 6.03
CA LYS A 74 -4.72 -16.15 5.76
C LYS A 74 -3.40 -16.91 5.67
N GLN A 75 -2.45 -16.43 4.88
CA GLN A 75 -1.11 -17.03 4.75
C GLN A 75 -0.40 -17.14 6.11
N LYS A 76 -0.44 -16.07 6.93
CA LYS A 76 0.15 -16.10 8.27
C LYS A 76 -0.50 -17.13 9.19
N ARG A 77 -1.81 -17.37 9.09
CA ARG A 77 -2.50 -18.42 9.88
C ARG A 77 -2.13 -19.80 9.40
N GLU A 78 -2.07 -20.02 8.09
CA GLU A 78 -1.70 -21.31 7.50
C GLU A 78 -0.27 -21.72 7.89
N ILE A 79 0.67 -20.76 7.91
CA ILE A 79 2.04 -20.99 8.40
C ILE A 79 2.02 -21.36 9.89
N LEU A 80 1.27 -20.64 10.73
CA LEU A 80 1.18 -20.93 12.17
C LEU A 80 0.47 -22.27 12.49
N ASP A 81 -0.44 -22.73 11.64
CA ASP A 81 -1.09 -24.03 11.79
C ASP A 81 -0.19 -25.19 11.30
N CYS A 82 0.71 -24.93 10.35
CA CYS A 82 1.72 -25.91 9.92
C CYS A 82 2.89 -26.03 10.92
N ASP A 83 3.24 -24.97 11.64
CA ASP A 83 4.40 -24.92 12.56
C ASP A 83 4.14 -25.59 13.94
N ARG A 84 3.09 -26.40 14.08
CA ARG A 84 2.92 -27.19 15.32
C ARG A 84 3.85 -28.39 15.43
N ASP A 85 4.57 -28.75 14.39
CA ASP A 85 5.39 -29.95 14.37
C ASP A 85 6.87 -29.79 13.90
N GLU A 86 7.37 -28.58 13.62
CA GLU A 86 8.80 -28.41 13.29
C GLU A 86 9.37 -27.06 13.73
N GLU A 87 10.57 -27.14 14.35
CA GLU A 87 11.41 -26.07 14.86
C GLU A 87 11.78 -25.01 13.82
N GLU A 88 11.82 -23.76 14.30
CA GLU A 88 12.63 -22.62 13.84
C GLU A 88 13.06 -22.61 12.35
N ARG A 89 12.17 -22.18 11.49
CA ARG A 89 12.59 -21.53 10.25
C ARG A 89 12.26 -20.06 10.38
N THR A 90 13.32 -19.26 10.54
CA THR A 90 13.30 -17.82 10.32
C THR A 90 12.53 -17.57 9.03
N ALA A 91 11.34 -17.00 9.18
CA ALA A 91 10.57 -16.57 8.05
C ALA A 91 11.36 -15.45 7.35
N ASP A 92 12.04 -15.83 6.26
CA ASP A 92 12.42 -14.89 5.23
C ASP A 92 11.12 -14.22 4.79
N GLU A 93 11.00 -12.94 5.11
CA GLU A 93 9.90 -12.10 4.62
C GLU A 93 10.01 -12.03 3.10
N PRO A 94 9.04 -12.58 2.33
CA PRO A 94 9.14 -12.46 0.89
C PRO A 94 8.70 -11.06 0.49
N ALA A 95 9.66 -10.34 -0.10
CA ALA A 95 9.50 -9.48 -1.25
C ALA A 95 8.46 -8.35 -1.20
N VAL A 96 8.63 -7.46 -0.25
CA VAL A 96 8.42 -6.04 -0.53
C VAL A 96 9.64 -5.50 -1.34
N GLU A 97 10.62 -6.35 -1.56
CA GLU A 97 11.93 -5.98 -2.11
C GLU A 97 11.91 -5.49 -3.56
N SER A 98 11.08 -5.99 -4.45
CA SER A 98 11.25 -5.67 -5.87
C SER A 98 10.71 -4.30 -6.30
N ALA A 99 9.61 -3.81 -5.72
CA ALA A 99 9.11 -2.46 -6.04
C ALA A 99 9.80 -1.37 -5.19
N GLU A 100 10.23 -1.73 -3.98
CA GLU A 100 11.11 -0.90 -3.16
C GLU A 100 12.53 -0.88 -3.72
N GLU A 101 13.04 -1.97 -4.27
CA GLU A 101 14.37 -2.02 -4.90
C GLU A 101 14.49 -1.13 -6.14
N GLU A 102 13.46 -1.02 -6.96
CA GLU A 102 13.49 -0.12 -8.12
C GLU A 102 13.41 1.36 -7.70
N PHE A 103 12.70 1.67 -6.63
CA PHE A 103 12.69 2.99 -6.01
C PHE A 103 13.97 3.28 -5.22
N LEU A 104 14.56 2.24 -4.57
CA LEU A 104 15.77 2.32 -3.73
C LEU A 104 17.07 2.09 -4.50
N LYS A 105 17.04 1.71 -5.78
CA LYS A 105 18.24 1.68 -6.64
C LYS A 105 18.96 3.03 -6.74
N ASN A 106 18.26 4.11 -6.38
CA ASN A 106 18.84 5.45 -6.27
C ASN A 106 19.42 5.79 -4.88
N PHE A 107 19.23 4.91 -3.88
CA PHE A 107 19.80 5.04 -2.54
C PHE A 107 20.82 3.93 -2.31
N SER A 108 22.09 4.22 -2.56
CA SER A 108 23.20 3.25 -2.62
C SER A 108 23.71 2.77 -1.25
N GLU A 109 22.94 2.86 -0.15
CA GLU A 109 23.47 2.52 1.17
C GLU A 109 22.50 1.63 1.98
N ASP A 110 23.07 0.52 2.43
CA ASP A 110 22.37 -0.51 3.21
C ASP A 110 21.71 0.00 4.50
N GLU A 111 22.33 1.00 5.14
CA GLU A 111 21.81 1.62 6.37
C GLU A 111 20.59 2.52 6.14
N ALA A 112 20.58 3.27 5.03
CA ALA A 112 19.44 4.10 4.68
C ALA A 112 18.20 3.25 4.36
N ARG A 113 18.41 2.09 3.72
CA ARG A 113 17.33 1.12 3.44
C ARG A 113 16.78 0.52 4.74
N LYS A 114 17.65 0.12 5.67
CA LYS A 114 17.27 -0.41 6.98
C LYS A 114 16.48 0.61 7.80
N LEU A 115 16.95 1.86 7.82
CA LEU A 115 16.22 2.95 8.51
C LEU A 115 14.86 3.21 7.87
N HIS A 116 14.79 3.27 6.53
CA HIS A 116 13.52 3.46 5.83
C HIS A 116 12.52 2.35 6.14
N ARG A 117 12.93 1.06 6.05
CA ARG A 117 12.10 -0.10 6.38
C ARG A 117 11.54 0.02 7.79
N ARG A 118 12.39 0.30 8.77
CA ARG A 118 11.99 0.46 10.17
C ARG A 118 11.02 1.63 10.38
N ILE A 119 11.21 2.77 9.71
CA ILE A 119 10.27 3.90 9.75
C ILE A 119 8.90 3.49 9.23
N VAL A 120 8.85 2.76 8.12
CA VAL A 120 7.61 2.31 7.47
C VAL A 120 6.86 1.31 8.35
N GLU A 121 7.56 0.32 8.91
CA GLU A 121 6.99 -0.68 9.81
C GLU A 121 6.42 -0.03 11.09
N ASP A 122 7.22 0.75 11.77
CA ASP A 122 6.81 1.46 12.98
C ASP A 122 5.64 2.43 12.73
N MET A 123 5.63 3.11 11.58
CA MET A 123 4.52 3.97 11.21
C MET A 123 3.24 3.17 10.94
N ARG A 124 3.35 2.02 10.31
CA ARG A 124 2.22 1.12 10.03
C ARG A 124 1.60 0.59 11.32
N GLU A 125 2.44 0.23 12.31
CA GLU A 125 1.98 -0.19 13.63
C GLU A 125 1.39 0.97 14.44
N HIS A 126 2.08 2.13 14.44
CA HIS A 126 1.66 3.29 15.21
C HIS A 126 0.34 3.89 14.70
N ASN A 127 0.18 4.02 13.39
CA ASN A 127 -1.04 4.56 12.78
C ASN A 127 -1.21 4.09 11.33
N PRO A 128 -1.99 3.03 11.09
CA PRO A 128 -2.22 2.49 9.74
C PRO A 128 -2.76 3.52 8.73
N ARG A 129 -3.49 4.56 9.20
CA ARG A 129 -3.98 5.63 8.31
C ARG A 129 -2.86 6.55 7.83
N TRP A 130 -1.78 6.71 8.60
CA TRP A 130 -0.61 7.44 8.14
C TRP A 130 0.13 6.68 7.04
N TYR A 131 0.22 5.36 7.21
CA TYR A 131 0.76 4.49 6.18
C TYR A 131 -0.04 4.61 4.87
N ASP A 132 -1.38 4.52 4.93
CA ASP A 132 -2.23 4.71 3.76
C ASP A 132 -2.03 6.09 3.10
N ALA A 133 -1.95 7.16 3.90
CA ALA A 133 -1.70 8.50 3.39
C ALA A 133 -0.33 8.62 2.72
N MET A 134 0.70 7.99 3.31
CA MET A 134 2.04 7.93 2.73
C MET A 134 2.01 7.22 1.38
N ILE A 135 1.40 6.04 1.30
CA ILE A 135 1.30 5.27 0.06
C ILE A 135 0.61 6.09 -1.04
N LEU A 136 -0.54 6.68 -0.74
CA LEU A 136 -1.30 7.42 -1.75
C LEU A 136 -0.57 8.68 -2.24
N VAL A 137 0.05 9.44 -1.33
CA VAL A 137 0.63 10.75 -1.66
C VAL A 137 2.06 10.64 -2.18
N TYR A 138 2.90 9.79 -1.55
CA TYR A 138 4.33 9.75 -1.87
C TYR A 138 4.74 8.57 -2.73
N TYR A 139 4.09 7.43 -2.59
CA TYR A 139 4.43 6.25 -3.37
C TYR A 139 3.64 6.16 -4.68
N MET A 140 2.33 6.46 -4.63
CA MET A 140 1.48 6.51 -5.82
C MET A 140 1.46 7.90 -6.49
N GLU A 141 2.10 8.90 -5.87
CA GLU A 141 2.23 10.28 -6.37
C GLU A 141 0.88 10.93 -6.72
N LEU A 142 -0.17 10.55 -6.00
CA LEU A 142 -1.48 11.12 -6.25
C LEU A 142 -1.56 12.57 -5.75
N PRO A 143 -2.24 13.46 -6.48
CA PRO A 143 -2.59 14.77 -5.98
C PRO A 143 -3.29 14.68 -4.62
N GLN A 144 -2.92 15.53 -3.66
CA GLN A 144 -3.45 15.43 -2.29
C GLN A 144 -4.98 15.52 -2.21
N ALA A 145 -5.61 16.26 -3.12
CA ALA A 145 -7.06 16.29 -3.23
C ALA A 145 -7.64 14.91 -3.55
N LYS A 146 -6.98 14.17 -4.48
CA LYS A 146 -7.40 12.83 -4.87
C LYS A 146 -7.14 11.80 -3.77
N ALA A 147 -5.98 11.89 -3.12
CA ALA A 147 -5.66 11.04 -1.97
C ALA A 147 -6.65 11.26 -0.81
N ALA A 148 -7.03 12.51 -0.52
CA ALA A 148 -8.04 12.83 0.49
C ALA A 148 -9.40 12.22 0.15
N GLU A 149 -9.85 12.38 -1.10
CA GLU A 149 -11.09 11.77 -1.60
C GLU A 149 -11.07 10.24 -1.41
N MET A 150 -9.97 9.58 -1.80
CA MET A 150 -9.81 8.12 -1.68
C MET A 150 -9.80 7.65 -0.23
N MET A 151 -9.34 8.48 0.70
CA MET A 151 -9.35 8.18 2.15
C MET A 151 -10.65 8.59 2.84
N GLY A 152 -11.62 9.17 2.13
CA GLY A 152 -12.84 9.73 2.71
C GLY A 152 -12.58 10.91 3.64
N LEU A 153 -11.57 11.75 3.34
CA LEU A 153 -11.14 12.88 4.14
C LEU A 153 -11.33 14.21 3.40
N ARG A 154 -11.45 15.29 4.16
CA ARG A 154 -11.23 16.64 3.63
C ARG A 154 -9.74 16.85 3.38
N VAL A 155 -9.38 17.65 2.38
CA VAL A 155 -7.98 17.96 2.04
C VAL A 155 -7.21 18.52 3.24
N GLN A 156 -7.84 19.44 4.01
CA GLN A 156 -7.23 20.00 5.22
C GLN A 156 -6.93 18.91 6.28
N SER A 157 -7.80 17.91 6.40
CA SER A 157 -7.60 16.78 7.33
C SER A 157 -6.42 15.92 6.91
N LEU A 158 -6.26 15.68 5.59
CA LEU A 158 -5.10 14.98 5.05
C LEU A 158 -3.81 15.79 5.29
N HIS A 159 -3.82 17.12 5.05
CA HIS A 159 -2.67 17.98 5.33
C HIS A 159 -2.24 17.90 6.81
N ALA A 160 -3.20 18.02 7.73
CA ALA A 160 -2.93 17.91 9.17
C ALA A 160 -2.39 16.51 9.54
N MET A 161 -2.88 15.47 8.88
CA MET A 161 -2.39 14.09 9.07
C MET A 161 -0.95 13.94 8.59
N LEU A 162 -0.63 14.38 7.37
CA LEU A 162 0.72 14.34 6.82
C LEU A 162 1.71 15.18 7.65
N HIS A 163 1.28 16.34 8.15
CA HIS A 163 2.09 17.16 9.03
C HIS A 163 2.43 16.42 10.34
N ARG A 164 1.43 15.80 11.00
CA ARG A 164 1.64 15.02 12.23
C ARG A 164 2.54 13.82 12.00
N MET A 165 2.36 13.09 10.89
CA MET A 165 3.21 11.99 10.47
C MET A 165 4.68 12.45 10.33
N LYS A 166 4.94 13.52 9.56
CA LYS A 166 6.29 14.08 9.39
C LYS A 166 6.92 14.51 10.72
N LYS A 167 6.14 15.14 11.61
CA LYS A 167 6.60 15.54 12.93
C LYS A 167 6.98 14.34 13.79
N TRP A 168 6.19 13.27 13.75
CA TRP A 168 6.48 12.03 14.47
C TRP A 168 7.75 11.35 13.95
N ILE A 169 7.90 11.20 12.62
CA ILE A 169 9.12 10.66 12.00
C ILE A 169 10.34 11.46 12.44
N ARG A 170 10.30 12.78 12.31
CA ARG A 170 11.41 13.65 12.72
C ARG A 170 11.77 13.53 14.20
N LYS A 171 10.75 13.41 15.07
CA LYS A 171 10.97 13.24 16.50
C LYS A 171 11.61 11.89 16.84
N LYS A 172 11.21 10.82 16.17
CA LYS A 172 11.66 9.45 16.47
C LYS A 172 12.99 9.11 15.81
N TYR A 173 13.21 9.56 14.59
CA TYR A 173 14.33 9.14 13.73
C TYR A 173 15.24 10.27 13.29
N GLY A 174 14.95 11.52 13.67
CA GLY A 174 15.69 12.70 13.18
C GLY A 174 17.16 12.67 13.54
N VAL A 175 17.52 12.22 14.75
CA VAL A 175 18.92 12.13 15.19
C VAL A 175 19.67 11.10 14.35
N GLU A 176 19.15 9.90 14.22
CA GLU A 176 19.74 8.80 13.45
C GLU A 176 19.90 9.17 11.96
N TYR A 177 18.92 9.87 11.40
CA TYR A 177 19.00 10.36 10.02
C TYR A 177 20.12 11.40 9.84
N GLU A 178 20.29 12.33 10.79
CA GLU A 178 21.34 13.35 10.74
C GLU A 178 22.74 12.77 10.98
N GLU A 179 22.86 11.73 11.80
CA GLU A 179 24.11 10.98 12.01
C GLU A 179 24.53 10.28 10.72
N MET A 180 23.63 9.50 10.13
CA MET A 180 23.85 8.80 8.86
C MET A 180 24.21 9.78 7.71
N LYS A 181 23.70 11.02 7.73
CA LYS A 181 24.02 12.02 6.72
C LYS A 181 25.43 12.63 6.90
N LYS A 182 25.98 12.60 8.10
CA LYS A 182 27.33 13.11 8.40
C LYS A 182 28.44 12.13 8.03
N GLU A 183 28.12 10.83 7.98
CA GLU A 183 29.03 9.76 7.62
C GLU A 183 29.20 9.59 6.09
N ARG A 184 28.49 10.40 5.30
CA ARG A 184 28.56 10.52 3.84
C ARG A 184 29.50 11.64 3.44
#